data_82d225af5cf47bc960aa45de28461f6e
#
_entry.id   82d225af5cf47bc960aa45de28461f6e
#
_cell.length_a   1.000
_cell.length_b   1.000
_cell.length_c   1.000
_cell.angle_alpha   90.00
_cell.angle_beta   90.00
_cell.angle_gamma   90.00
#
_symmetry.space_group_name_H-M   'P 1'
#
loop_
_entity.id
_entity.type
_entity.pdbx_description
1 polymer ?
#
loop_
_entity_poly.entity_id
_entity_poly.type
_entity_poly.pdbx_seq_one_letter_code
_entity_poly.pdbx_strand_id
1 'polypeptide(L)'
;MIETSRNVSCGIYVIRRRLLIELIERAAEEDRYDLVKDILIRYKDIKRIYAYQLETYWNNISSVEAYYRTNMDFLKRDVRSYFFKEGNSVFTKVDDLPPAKYNPGANISNSLIACGSILNGTVENSVVFKKAYIGNNCVIKNSIIMNDVYIGDNAVIENCIVESRGTIEANACYKSEPGDIRIVVEKKRPLHHLIIPGIKVTSESCLHEKACDLDSRQKHEDYIFIKE
;
A
#
# COMPACT_ATOMS: atom_id res chain seq x y z
N MET A 1 -21.14 -21.00 29.81
CA MET A 1 -21.43 -20.29 28.55
C MET A 1 -20.22 -19.37 28.26
N ILE A 2 -19.50 -19.63 27.22
CA ILE A 2 -18.43 -18.72 26.79
C ILE A 2 -19.17 -17.62 26.00
N GLU A 3 -19.34 -16.45 26.59
CA GLU A 3 -19.79 -15.27 25.85
C GLU A 3 -18.70 -14.94 24.83
N THR A 4 -18.95 -15.28 23.58
CA THR A 4 -18.12 -14.87 22.47
C THR A 4 -18.34 -13.37 22.24
N SER A 5 -17.49 -12.55 22.84
CA SER A 5 -17.46 -11.12 22.56
C SER A 5 -17.16 -10.91 21.07
N ARG A 6 -17.90 -10.00 20.41
CA ARG A 6 -17.62 -9.56 19.03
C ARG A 6 -16.51 -8.50 18.96
N ASN A 7 -15.90 -8.15 20.10
CA ASN A 7 -14.84 -7.15 20.15
C ASN A 7 -13.52 -7.74 19.68
N VAL A 8 -12.80 -7.00 18.86
CA VAL A 8 -11.49 -7.36 18.34
C VAL A 8 -10.44 -6.38 18.88
N SER A 9 -9.28 -6.90 19.27
CA SER A 9 -8.17 -6.04 19.71
C SER A 9 -7.59 -5.26 18.52
N CYS A 10 -7.49 -3.95 18.68
CA CYS A 10 -6.86 -3.08 17.67
C CYS A 10 -5.33 -3.18 17.65
N GLY A 11 -4.72 -3.95 18.57
CA GLY A 11 -3.26 -4.03 18.68
C GLY A 11 -2.60 -2.79 19.26
N ILE A 12 -3.38 -1.86 19.84
CA ILE A 12 -2.88 -0.61 20.42
C ILE A 12 -2.92 -0.73 21.95
N TYR A 13 -1.75 -0.56 22.58
CA TYR A 13 -1.60 -0.70 24.02
C TYR A 13 -0.92 0.52 24.63
N VAL A 14 -1.44 0.99 25.77
CA VAL A 14 -0.83 2.06 26.56
C VAL A 14 -0.41 1.47 27.90
N ILE A 15 0.89 1.36 28.14
CA ILE A 15 1.45 0.71 29.32
C ILE A 15 2.49 1.63 29.94
N ARG A 16 2.53 1.71 31.27
CA ARG A 16 3.56 2.46 31.99
C ARG A 16 4.94 1.85 31.68
N ARG A 17 5.90 2.65 31.22
CA ARG A 17 7.24 2.22 30.80
C ARG A 17 7.91 1.27 31.79
N ARG A 18 7.93 1.60 33.10
CA ARG A 18 8.53 0.75 34.14
C ARG A 18 7.91 -0.65 34.17
N LEU A 19 6.57 -0.69 34.14
CA LEU A 19 5.84 -1.96 34.17
C LEU A 19 6.10 -2.79 32.92
N LEU A 20 6.15 -2.16 31.75
CA LEU A 20 6.43 -2.86 30.51
C LEU A 20 7.82 -3.50 30.52
N ILE A 21 8.85 -2.77 30.96
CA ILE A 21 10.22 -3.28 31.09
C ILE A 21 10.24 -4.50 32.02
N GLU A 22 9.68 -4.37 33.24
CA GLU A 22 9.61 -5.47 34.21
C GLU A 22 8.94 -6.74 33.63
N LEU A 23 7.85 -6.55 32.89
CA LEU A 23 7.09 -7.67 32.31
C LEU A 23 7.83 -8.32 31.14
N ILE A 24 8.54 -7.54 30.32
CA ILE A 24 9.35 -8.05 29.21
C ILE A 24 10.57 -8.83 29.75
N GLU A 25 11.28 -8.30 30.74
CA GLU A 25 12.42 -8.96 31.34
C GLU A 25 12.03 -10.31 31.94
N ARG A 26 10.94 -10.38 32.69
CA ARG A 26 10.41 -11.65 33.21
C ARG A 26 9.98 -12.63 32.12
N ALA A 27 9.32 -12.13 31.09
CA ALA A 27 8.92 -12.98 29.98
C ALA A 27 10.13 -13.56 29.24
N ALA A 28 11.20 -12.76 29.07
CA ALA A 28 12.44 -13.19 28.45
C ALA A 28 13.17 -14.26 29.27
N GLU A 29 13.19 -14.14 30.60
CA GLU A 29 13.74 -15.17 31.52
C GLU A 29 13.01 -16.53 31.39
N GLU A 30 11.75 -16.50 30.97
CA GLU A 30 10.90 -17.68 30.78
C GLU A 30 10.80 -18.12 29.30
N ASP A 31 11.63 -17.58 28.39
CA ASP A 31 11.57 -17.81 26.94
C ASP A 31 10.20 -17.54 26.31
N ARG A 32 9.54 -16.46 26.73
CA ARG A 32 8.22 -16.03 26.28
C ARG A 32 8.30 -14.68 25.57
N TYR A 33 7.75 -14.60 24.36
CA TYR A 33 7.93 -13.42 23.48
C TYR A 33 6.62 -12.86 22.92
N ASP A 34 5.46 -13.37 23.29
CA ASP A 34 4.15 -12.87 22.83
C ASP A 34 3.55 -11.88 23.85
N LEU A 35 3.47 -10.60 23.48
CA LEU A 35 2.92 -9.55 24.35
C LEU A 35 1.49 -9.84 24.79
N VAL A 36 0.67 -10.41 23.91
CA VAL A 36 -0.74 -10.66 24.21
C VAL A 36 -0.91 -11.87 25.09
N LYS A 37 -0.36 -13.00 24.70
CA LYS A 37 -0.50 -14.28 25.43
C LYS A 37 0.28 -14.29 26.73
N ASP A 38 1.53 -13.86 26.66
CA ASP A 38 2.48 -14.06 27.76
C ASP A 38 2.46 -12.91 28.77
N ILE A 39 1.94 -11.74 28.37
CA ILE A 39 1.83 -10.59 29.25
C ILE A 39 0.36 -10.25 29.51
N LEU A 40 -0.42 -9.86 28.51
CA LEU A 40 -1.76 -9.33 28.76
C LEU A 40 -2.72 -10.40 29.30
N ILE A 41 -2.81 -11.56 28.67
CA ILE A 41 -3.71 -12.63 29.09
C ILE A 41 -3.25 -13.23 30.42
N ARG A 42 -1.95 -13.46 30.57
CA ARG A 42 -1.39 -14.06 31.79
C ARG A 42 -1.62 -13.20 33.04
N TYR A 43 -1.48 -11.90 32.91
CA TYR A 43 -1.60 -10.99 34.06
C TYR A 43 -2.96 -10.30 34.16
N LYS A 44 -3.96 -10.70 33.38
CA LYS A 44 -5.30 -10.09 33.35
C LYS A 44 -6.00 -10.05 34.71
N ASP A 45 -5.80 -11.08 35.54
CA ASP A 45 -6.44 -11.20 36.86
C ASP A 45 -5.60 -10.59 37.99
N ILE A 46 -4.33 -10.29 37.72
CA ILE A 46 -3.36 -9.77 38.71
C ILE A 46 -3.12 -8.28 38.53
N LYS A 47 -3.10 -7.79 37.29
CA LYS A 47 -2.88 -6.39 36.95
C LYS A 47 -4.19 -5.72 36.53
N ARG A 48 -4.30 -4.44 36.79
CA ARG A 48 -5.44 -3.65 36.33
C ARG A 48 -5.30 -3.37 34.82
N ILE A 49 -6.04 -4.10 34.00
CA ILE A 49 -6.09 -3.96 32.56
C ILE A 49 -7.46 -3.43 32.19
N TYR A 50 -7.50 -2.31 31.47
CA TYR A 50 -8.71 -1.67 31.01
C TYR A 50 -8.81 -1.77 29.51
N ALA A 51 -10.00 -2.04 28.98
CA ALA A 51 -10.29 -1.96 27.56
C ALA A 51 -10.90 -0.57 27.25
N TYR A 52 -10.41 0.04 26.19
CA TYR A 52 -11.01 1.24 25.60
C TYR A 52 -11.71 0.85 24.30
N GLN A 53 -12.98 1.12 24.20
CA GLN A 53 -13.76 0.85 23.00
C GLN A 53 -13.52 1.98 22.00
N LEU A 54 -12.97 1.63 20.84
CA LEU A 54 -12.77 2.58 19.74
C LEU A 54 -14.05 2.66 18.92
N GLU A 55 -14.66 3.85 18.85
CA GLU A 55 -15.89 4.11 18.09
C GLU A 55 -15.63 4.70 16.69
N THR A 56 -14.35 4.80 16.33
CA THR A 56 -13.92 5.45 15.09
C THR A 56 -13.46 4.42 14.05
N TYR A 57 -13.16 4.90 12.84
CA TYR A 57 -12.67 4.04 11.78
C TYR A 57 -11.36 3.36 12.18
N TRP A 58 -11.34 2.05 12.10
CA TRP A 58 -10.15 1.22 12.28
C TRP A 58 -10.19 0.05 11.29
N ASN A 59 -9.05 -0.33 10.75
CA ASN A 59 -8.93 -1.52 9.93
C ASN A 59 -7.58 -2.19 10.16
N ASN A 60 -7.55 -3.52 10.09
CA ASN A 60 -6.34 -4.32 10.19
C ASN A 60 -5.85 -4.69 8.80
N ILE A 61 -4.62 -4.28 8.46
CA ILE A 61 -4.00 -4.58 7.16
C ILE A 61 -3.10 -5.81 7.34
N SER A 62 -3.71 -6.99 7.37
CA SER A 62 -3.03 -8.27 7.58
C SER A 62 -2.98 -9.15 6.32
N SER A 63 -3.63 -8.72 5.24
CA SER A 63 -3.64 -9.44 3.96
C SER A 63 -3.70 -8.46 2.79
N VAL A 64 -3.46 -8.97 1.58
CA VAL A 64 -3.58 -8.18 0.34
C VAL A 64 -5.00 -7.66 0.14
N GLU A 65 -6.00 -8.47 0.44
CA GLU A 65 -7.41 -8.09 0.34
C GLU A 65 -7.77 -7.02 1.36
N ALA A 66 -7.23 -7.12 2.58
CA ALA A 66 -7.42 -6.11 3.62
C ALA A 66 -6.76 -4.78 3.21
N TYR A 67 -5.56 -4.81 2.64
CA TYR A 67 -4.87 -3.65 2.09
C TYR A 67 -5.69 -3.01 0.97
N TYR A 68 -6.13 -3.81 0.00
CA TYR A 68 -6.95 -3.34 -1.11
C TYR A 68 -8.24 -2.68 -0.60
N ARG A 69 -9.00 -3.37 0.24
CA ARG A 69 -10.25 -2.87 0.81
C ARG A 69 -10.06 -1.57 1.58
N THR A 70 -9.02 -1.50 2.40
CA THR A 70 -8.71 -0.28 3.16
C THR A 70 -8.42 0.91 2.25
N ASN A 71 -7.67 0.71 1.17
CA ASN A 71 -7.43 1.78 0.19
C ASN A 71 -8.73 2.20 -0.52
N MET A 72 -9.58 1.25 -0.91
CA MET A 72 -10.87 1.54 -1.53
C MET A 72 -11.85 2.24 -0.58
N ASP A 73 -11.76 1.99 0.72
CA ASP A 73 -12.57 2.71 1.72
C ASP A 73 -12.30 4.22 1.70
N PHE A 74 -11.10 4.67 1.33
CA PHE A 74 -10.82 6.09 1.17
C PHE A 74 -11.56 6.74 -0.01
N LEU A 75 -12.16 5.98 -0.91
CA LEU A 75 -13.09 6.52 -1.92
C LEU A 75 -14.41 6.96 -1.30
N LYS A 76 -14.75 6.51 -0.09
CA LYS A 76 -15.93 6.90 0.64
C LYS A 76 -15.71 8.25 1.33
N ARG A 77 -16.69 9.14 1.22
CA ARG A 77 -16.59 10.51 1.75
C ARG A 77 -16.45 10.57 3.28
N ASP A 78 -17.15 9.72 3.99
CA ASP A 78 -17.13 9.63 5.46
C ASP A 78 -15.76 9.23 5.98
N VAL A 79 -15.11 8.22 5.37
CA VAL A 79 -13.76 7.80 5.73
C VAL A 79 -12.76 8.93 5.47
N ARG A 80 -12.80 9.56 4.30
CA ARG A 80 -11.93 10.72 4.01
C ARG A 80 -12.13 11.86 4.99
N SER A 81 -13.39 12.18 5.29
CA SER A 81 -13.72 13.27 6.22
C SER A 81 -13.20 13.00 7.63
N TYR A 82 -13.19 11.74 8.06
CA TYR A 82 -12.62 11.37 9.35
C TYR A 82 -11.12 11.65 9.43
N PHE A 83 -10.35 11.29 8.39
CA PHE A 83 -8.89 11.42 8.39
C PHE A 83 -8.38 12.81 8.01
N PHE A 84 -9.11 13.54 7.17
CA PHE A 84 -8.64 14.81 6.59
C PHE A 84 -9.48 16.02 6.98
N LYS A 85 -10.34 15.89 7.99
CA LYS A 85 -11.10 17.00 8.53
C LYS A 85 -10.20 17.91 9.35
N GLU A 86 -10.48 19.21 9.34
CA GLU A 86 -9.80 20.21 10.18
C GLU A 86 -9.79 19.76 11.66
N GLY A 87 -8.60 19.75 12.25
CA GLY A 87 -8.37 19.35 13.65
C GLY A 87 -7.76 17.96 13.85
N ASN A 88 -7.84 17.08 12.87
CA ASN A 88 -7.23 15.73 12.92
C ASN A 88 -6.12 15.61 11.88
N SER A 89 -5.08 16.43 11.98
CA SER A 89 -3.98 16.40 11.02
C SER A 89 -3.19 15.11 11.11
N VAL A 90 -3.12 14.38 9.99
CA VAL A 90 -2.23 13.23 9.84
C VAL A 90 -0.89 13.74 9.33
N PHE A 91 0.15 13.68 10.18
CA PHE A 91 1.49 14.12 9.81
C PHE A 91 2.17 13.04 8.99
N THR A 92 2.48 13.35 7.75
CA THR A 92 3.19 12.48 6.83
C THR A 92 4.34 13.21 6.17
N LYS A 93 5.26 12.47 5.53
CA LYS A 93 6.30 13.09 4.71
C LYS A 93 5.67 13.89 3.58
N VAL A 94 5.93 15.19 3.55
CA VAL A 94 5.52 16.07 2.47
C VAL A 94 6.57 16.01 1.37
N ASP A 95 6.15 15.64 0.15
CA ASP A 95 6.96 15.76 -1.06
C ASP A 95 6.50 17.02 -1.81
N ASP A 96 7.44 17.83 -2.21
CA ASP A 96 7.16 19.04 -3.03
C ASP A 96 6.97 18.62 -4.49
N LEU A 97 5.76 18.16 -4.80
CA LEU A 97 5.37 17.67 -6.11
C LEU A 97 4.31 18.57 -6.73
N PRO A 98 4.32 18.76 -8.07
CA PRO A 98 3.26 19.48 -8.74
C PRO A 98 1.91 18.77 -8.57
N PRO A 99 0.79 19.48 -8.70
CA PRO A 99 -0.53 18.86 -8.76
C PRO A 99 -0.61 17.80 -9.86
N ALA A 100 -1.57 16.88 -9.73
CA ALA A 100 -1.84 15.92 -10.79
C ALA A 100 -2.30 16.64 -12.07
N LYS A 101 -1.78 16.18 -13.21
CA LYS A 101 -2.09 16.73 -14.54
C LYS A 101 -3.05 15.81 -15.28
N TYR A 102 -4.16 16.37 -15.73
CA TYR A 102 -5.16 15.69 -16.55
C TYR A 102 -5.06 16.23 -17.97
N ASN A 103 -4.69 15.40 -18.92
CA ASN A 103 -4.58 15.78 -20.33
C ASN A 103 -5.93 15.63 -21.06
N PRO A 104 -6.12 16.27 -22.23
CA PRO A 104 -7.32 16.09 -23.04
C PRO A 104 -7.57 14.60 -23.33
N GLY A 105 -8.82 14.15 -23.10
CA GLY A 105 -9.22 12.73 -23.22
C GLY A 105 -9.15 11.93 -21.93
N ALA A 106 -8.54 12.45 -20.86
CA ALA A 106 -8.60 11.81 -19.56
C ALA A 106 -10.02 11.87 -18.97
N ASN A 107 -10.52 10.73 -18.51
CA ASN A 107 -11.83 10.61 -17.86
C ASN A 107 -11.67 9.97 -16.47
N ILE A 108 -11.89 10.77 -15.43
CA ILE A 108 -11.66 10.34 -14.06
C ILE A 108 -12.98 10.37 -13.29
N SER A 109 -13.35 9.23 -12.72
CA SER A 109 -14.57 9.11 -11.91
C SER A 109 -14.29 8.33 -10.62
N ASN A 110 -14.89 8.77 -9.52
CA ASN A 110 -14.81 8.14 -8.20
C ASN A 110 -13.40 7.66 -7.82
N SER A 111 -12.36 8.49 -8.05
CA SER A 111 -10.97 8.07 -7.88
C SER A 111 -10.16 9.08 -7.07
N LEU A 112 -9.14 8.61 -6.37
CA LEU A 112 -8.17 9.44 -5.67
C LEU A 112 -6.86 9.46 -6.47
N ILE A 113 -6.42 10.66 -6.83
CA ILE A 113 -5.20 10.86 -7.61
C ILE A 113 -4.22 11.71 -6.80
N ALA A 114 -3.03 11.18 -6.55
CA ALA A 114 -2.00 11.89 -5.80
C ALA A 114 -1.14 12.81 -6.70
N CYS A 115 -0.44 13.74 -6.05
CA CYS A 115 0.40 14.74 -6.69
C CYS A 115 1.49 14.12 -7.60
N GLY A 116 1.89 14.87 -8.63
CA GLY A 116 2.93 14.47 -9.58
C GLY A 116 2.48 13.46 -10.63
N SER A 117 1.22 13.03 -10.62
CA SER A 117 0.70 12.06 -11.58
C SER A 117 0.24 12.73 -12.87
N ILE A 118 0.38 12.03 -14.01
CA ILE A 118 -0.05 12.48 -15.34
C ILE A 118 -1.01 11.45 -15.92
N LEU A 119 -2.22 11.89 -16.30
CA LEU A 119 -3.28 11.00 -16.73
C LEU A 119 -3.76 11.36 -18.13
N ASN A 120 -3.77 10.38 -19.04
CA ASN A 120 -4.26 10.52 -20.42
C ASN A 120 -5.42 9.53 -20.72
N GLY A 121 -5.70 8.60 -19.82
CA GLY A 121 -6.71 7.54 -19.99
C GLY A 121 -7.90 7.68 -19.06
N THR A 122 -8.69 6.62 -18.99
CA THR A 122 -9.87 6.50 -18.11
C THR A 122 -9.48 5.82 -16.79
N VAL A 123 -9.82 6.45 -15.68
CA VAL A 123 -9.59 5.91 -14.32
C VAL A 123 -10.91 5.96 -13.55
N GLU A 124 -11.40 4.81 -13.15
CA GLU A 124 -12.67 4.66 -12.48
C GLU A 124 -12.51 3.85 -11.18
N ASN A 125 -13.12 4.34 -10.11
CA ASN A 125 -13.16 3.65 -8.81
C ASN A 125 -11.78 3.14 -8.38
N SER A 126 -10.74 4.00 -8.46
CA SER A 126 -9.34 3.60 -8.29
C SER A 126 -8.56 4.58 -7.44
N VAL A 127 -7.46 4.11 -6.87
CA VAL A 127 -6.53 4.92 -6.09
C VAL A 127 -5.19 4.97 -6.80
N VAL A 128 -4.75 6.15 -7.20
CA VAL A 128 -3.48 6.38 -7.90
C VAL A 128 -2.55 7.18 -7.00
N PHE A 129 -1.42 6.58 -6.65
CA PHE A 129 -0.42 7.18 -5.77
C PHE A 129 0.48 8.14 -6.56
N LYS A 130 1.47 8.72 -5.86
CA LYS A 130 2.32 9.79 -6.38
C LYS A 130 3.12 9.39 -7.62
N LYS A 131 3.29 10.36 -8.54
CA LYS A 131 4.16 10.23 -9.73
C LYS A 131 3.79 9.09 -10.68
N ALA A 132 2.54 8.70 -10.74
CA ALA A 132 2.08 7.72 -11.71
C ALA A 132 1.90 8.38 -13.08
N TYR A 133 2.32 7.68 -14.14
CA TYR A 133 2.01 8.04 -15.53
C TYR A 133 1.02 7.04 -16.11
N ILE A 134 -0.09 7.53 -16.61
CA ILE A 134 -1.13 6.72 -17.27
C ILE A 134 -1.22 7.18 -18.72
N GLY A 135 -0.92 6.25 -19.63
CA GLY A 135 -0.88 6.46 -21.07
C GLY A 135 -2.24 6.73 -21.70
N ASN A 136 -2.24 7.00 -23.02
CA ASN A 136 -3.43 7.28 -23.79
C ASN A 136 -4.31 6.03 -23.91
N ASN A 137 -5.63 6.23 -23.93
CA ASN A 137 -6.64 5.17 -24.07
C ASN A 137 -6.52 4.03 -23.03
N CYS A 138 -5.80 4.25 -21.94
CA CYS A 138 -5.77 3.28 -20.83
C CYS A 138 -7.12 3.21 -20.15
N VAL A 139 -7.46 2.05 -19.65
CA VAL A 139 -8.66 1.81 -18.83
C VAL A 139 -8.23 1.18 -17.52
N ILE A 140 -8.39 1.94 -16.43
CA ILE A 140 -8.05 1.49 -15.08
C ILE A 140 -9.33 1.49 -14.25
N LYS A 141 -9.69 0.32 -13.72
CA LYS A 141 -10.90 0.16 -12.92
C LYS A 141 -10.63 -0.63 -11.65
N ASN A 142 -11.27 -0.23 -10.55
CA ASN A 142 -11.21 -0.94 -9.28
C ASN A 142 -9.76 -1.33 -8.92
N SER A 143 -8.79 -0.43 -9.08
CA SER A 143 -7.39 -0.78 -8.99
C SER A 143 -6.61 0.21 -8.14
N ILE A 144 -5.50 -0.26 -7.59
CA ILE A 144 -4.55 0.56 -6.85
C ILE A 144 -3.27 0.64 -7.66
N ILE A 145 -2.89 1.85 -8.07
CA ILE A 145 -1.64 2.13 -8.75
C ILE A 145 -0.69 2.78 -7.75
N MET A 146 0.39 2.10 -7.39
CA MET A 146 1.32 2.57 -6.38
C MET A 146 2.26 3.66 -6.93
N ASN A 147 3.23 4.09 -6.11
CA ASN A 147 4.12 5.21 -6.46
C ASN A 147 5.03 4.91 -7.66
N ASP A 148 5.32 5.96 -8.45
CA ASP A 148 6.29 5.92 -9.56
C ASP A 148 5.99 4.83 -10.60
N VAL A 149 4.72 4.52 -10.85
CA VAL A 149 4.31 3.53 -11.85
C VAL A 149 4.16 4.20 -13.21
N TYR A 150 4.68 3.54 -14.24
CA TYR A 150 4.47 3.90 -15.64
C TYR A 150 3.53 2.89 -16.31
N ILE A 151 2.46 3.39 -16.94
CA ILE A 151 1.49 2.59 -17.68
C ILE A 151 1.49 3.08 -19.13
N GLY A 152 1.91 2.21 -20.04
CA GLY A 152 1.94 2.47 -21.49
C GLY A 152 0.54 2.57 -22.09
N ASP A 153 0.46 3.08 -23.34
CA ASP A 153 -0.79 3.35 -24.03
C ASP A 153 -1.65 2.08 -24.23
N ASN A 154 -2.96 2.26 -24.26
CA ASN A 154 -3.97 1.21 -24.46
C ASN A 154 -3.93 0.05 -23.43
N ALA A 155 -3.31 0.24 -22.28
CA ALA A 155 -3.29 -0.78 -21.24
C ALA A 155 -4.64 -0.86 -20.54
N VAL A 156 -5.03 -2.06 -20.12
CA VAL A 156 -6.25 -2.33 -19.37
C VAL A 156 -5.90 -2.99 -18.04
N ILE A 157 -6.31 -2.37 -16.94
CA ILE A 157 -6.01 -2.84 -15.58
C ILE A 157 -7.31 -2.86 -14.78
N GLU A 158 -7.71 -4.03 -14.28
CA GLU A 158 -8.98 -4.19 -13.57
C GLU A 158 -8.83 -5.14 -12.38
N ASN A 159 -9.28 -4.72 -11.20
CA ASN A 159 -9.19 -5.43 -9.93
C ASN A 159 -7.73 -5.80 -9.56
N CYS A 160 -6.79 -4.88 -9.77
CA CYS A 160 -5.37 -5.12 -9.58
C CYS A 160 -4.72 -4.13 -8.61
N ILE A 161 -3.62 -4.56 -8.01
CA ILE A 161 -2.65 -3.69 -7.34
C ILE A 161 -1.38 -3.70 -8.17
N VAL A 162 -0.98 -2.54 -8.70
CA VAL A 162 0.28 -2.38 -9.43
C VAL A 162 1.35 -1.88 -8.48
N GLU A 163 2.42 -2.65 -8.32
CA GLU A 163 3.50 -2.35 -7.37
C GLU A 163 4.29 -1.09 -7.76
N SER A 164 4.83 -0.42 -6.75
CA SER A 164 5.65 0.79 -6.91
C SER A 164 6.83 0.58 -7.87
N ARG A 165 7.10 1.60 -8.67
CA ARG A 165 8.17 1.61 -9.68
C ARG A 165 7.98 0.54 -10.77
N GLY A 166 6.75 0.05 -10.92
CA GLY A 166 6.36 -0.87 -11.97
C GLY A 166 6.29 -0.16 -13.32
N THR A 167 6.53 -0.92 -14.39
CA THR A 167 6.34 -0.47 -15.77
C THR A 167 5.42 -1.45 -16.48
N ILE A 168 4.24 -0.98 -16.84
CA ILE A 168 3.27 -1.72 -17.63
C ILE A 168 3.47 -1.35 -19.10
N GLU A 169 3.70 -2.32 -19.94
CA GLU A 169 3.90 -2.11 -21.39
C GLU A 169 2.59 -1.66 -22.08
N ALA A 170 2.73 -1.03 -23.23
CA ALA A 170 1.57 -0.66 -24.04
C ALA A 170 0.78 -1.91 -24.48
N ASN A 171 -0.54 -1.76 -24.58
CA ASN A 171 -1.50 -2.82 -24.91
C ASN A 171 -1.54 -4.00 -23.91
N ALA A 172 -0.90 -3.89 -22.75
CA ALA A 172 -0.96 -4.91 -21.71
C ALA A 172 -2.38 -5.00 -21.11
N CYS A 173 -2.79 -6.21 -20.73
CA CYS A 173 -4.10 -6.47 -20.14
C CYS A 173 -3.96 -7.28 -18.85
N TYR A 174 -4.29 -6.66 -17.73
CA TYR A 174 -4.30 -7.28 -16.41
C TYR A 174 -5.70 -7.18 -15.83
N LYS A 175 -6.40 -8.31 -15.76
CA LYS A 175 -7.73 -8.38 -15.18
C LYS A 175 -7.82 -9.51 -14.17
N SER A 176 -8.55 -9.28 -13.11
CA SER A 176 -8.96 -10.30 -12.14
C SER A 176 -10.46 -10.26 -11.91
N GLU A 177 -11.00 -11.37 -11.44
CA GLU A 177 -12.40 -11.44 -11.03
C GLU A 177 -12.66 -10.55 -9.82
N PRO A 178 -13.89 -10.04 -9.65
CA PRO A 178 -14.25 -9.31 -8.45
C PRO A 178 -14.05 -10.16 -7.19
N GLY A 179 -13.21 -9.68 -6.27
CA GLY A 179 -12.87 -10.38 -5.02
C GLY A 179 -11.54 -11.15 -5.08
N ASP A 180 -10.99 -11.40 -6.26
CA ASP A 180 -9.64 -11.92 -6.45
C ASP A 180 -8.72 -10.76 -6.86
N ILE A 181 -7.85 -10.32 -5.98
CA ILE A 181 -6.98 -9.15 -6.22
C ILE A 181 -5.64 -9.61 -6.75
N ARG A 182 -5.36 -9.27 -8.00
CA ARG A 182 -4.08 -9.57 -8.64
C ARG A 182 -3.04 -8.51 -8.31
N ILE A 183 -1.87 -8.96 -7.83
CA ILE A 183 -0.70 -8.10 -7.68
C ILE A 183 0.11 -8.16 -8.99
N VAL A 184 0.37 -7.00 -9.57
CA VAL A 184 1.17 -6.86 -10.79
C VAL A 184 2.53 -6.30 -10.40
N VAL A 185 3.57 -7.13 -10.58
CA VAL A 185 4.97 -6.81 -10.26
C VAL A 185 5.78 -6.83 -11.56
N GLU A 186 5.87 -5.69 -12.23
CA GLU A 186 6.63 -5.55 -13.47
C GLU A 186 7.73 -4.51 -13.29
N LYS A 187 8.98 -4.95 -13.17
CA LYS A 187 10.13 -4.08 -12.84
C LYS A 187 11.02 -3.73 -14.04
N LYS A 188 10.53 -3.81 -15.25
CA LYS A 188 11.28 -3.33 -16.41
C LYS A 188 11.22 -1.80 -16.44
N ARG A 189 12.32 -1.13 -16.13
CA ARG A 189 12.46 0.31 -16.39
C ARG A 189 12.69 0.52 -17.88
N PRO A 190 11.82 1.19 -18.63
CA PRO A 190 12.21 1.71 -19.94
C PRO A 190 13.24 2.81 -19.72
N LEU A 191 14.28 2.82 -20.53
CA LEU A 191 15.35 3.84 -20.59
C LEU A 191 14.85 5.28 -20.91
N HIS A 192 13.54 5.51 -20.96
CA HIS A 192 12.93 6.76 -21.42
C HIS A 192 12.95 7.93 -20.42
N HIS A 193 13.46 7.77 -19.21
CA HIS A 193 13.52 8.89 -18.27
C HIS A 193 14.77 9.79 -18.40
N LEU A 194 15.62 9.56 -19.39
CA LEU A 194 16.75 10.41 -19.70
C LEU A 194 16.66 11.00 -21.12
N ILE A 195 15.54 11.58 -21.48
CA ILE A 195 15.51 12.50 -22.63
C ILE A 195 16.02 13.84 -22.13
N ILE A 196 17.32 13.98 -22.06
CA ILE A 196 17.97 15.29 -22.09
C ILE A 196 17.88 15.76 -23.54
N PRO A 197 17.22 16.88 -23.84
CA PRO A 197 17.15 17.38 -25.22
C PRO A 197 18.58 17.59 -25.75
N GLY A 198 18.98 16.83 -26.77
CA GLY A 198 20.28 16.98 -27.44
C GLY A 198 21.21 15.75 -27.40
N ILE A 199 20.92 14.70 -26.67
CA ILE A 199 21.75 13.48 -26.66
C ILE A 199 21.01 12.36 -27.40
N LYS A 200 21.49 12.00 -28.60
CA LYS A 200 21.06 10.76 -29.29
C LYS A 200 21.75 9.57 -28.62
N VAL A 201 20.99 8.75 -27.90
CA VAL A 201 21.48 7.44 -27.41
C VAL A 201 21.23 6.43 -28.54
N THR A 202 22.31 5.97 -29.17
CA THR A 202 22.26 4.88 -30.15
C THR A 202 22.13 3.53 -29.44
N SER A 203 21.19 2.70 -29.89
CA SER A 203 20.74 1.46 -29.28
C SER A 203 21.67 0.24 -29.43
N GLU A 204 22.99 0.42 -29.55
CA GLU A 204 23.91 -0.68 -29.90
C GLU A 204 24.86 -1.16 -28.80
N SER A 205 24.73 -0.74 -27.55
CA SER A 205 25.72 -1.10 -26.50
C SER A 205 25.21 -1.96 -25.34
N CYS A 206 24.08 -2.62 -25.43
CA CYS A 206 23.54 -3.49 -24.37
C CYS A 206 23.15 -4.91 -24.83
N LEU A 207 24.02 -5.52 -25.68
CA LEU A 207 23.95 -6.94 -25.96
C LEU A 207 25.27 -7.60 -25.56
N HIS A 208 25.54 -7.74 -24.28
CA HIS A 208 26.40 -8.78 -23.69
C HIS A 208 26.41 -8.64 -22.15
N GLU A 209 25.47 -9.25 -21.50
CA GLU A 209 25.75 -9.84 -20.20
C GLU A 209 24.94 -11.13 -20.04
N LYS A 210 25.69 -12.16 -19.79
CA LYS A 210 25.34 -13.57 -19.79
C LYS A 210 24.29 -13.90 -18.74
N ALA A 211 23.40 -14.80 -19.12
CA ALA A 211 22.67 -15.68 -18.23
C ALA A 211 23.62 -16.25 -17.14
N CYS A 212 23.29 -16.02 -15.90
CA CYS A 212 23.71 -16.83 -14.78
C CYS A 212 22.46 -17.38 -14.12
N ASP A 213 22.23 -18.66 -14.35
CA ASP A 213 21.42 -19.52 -13.52
C ASP A 213 21.85 -19.39 -12.07
N LEU A 214 20.92 -19.07 -11.21
CA LEU A 214 21.04 -19.35 -9.78
C LEU A 214 19.69 -19.72 -9.21
N ASP A 215 19.64 -20.97 -9.03
CA ASP A 215 18.81 -21.89 -8.31
C ASP A 215 18.09 -21.31 -7.08
N SER A 216 16.84 -21.72 -6.99
CA SER A 216 15.92 -21.73 -5.87
C SER A 216 16.56 -21.72 -4.48
N ARG A 217 16.34 -20.66 -3.72
CA ARG A 217 16.15 -20.72 -2.26
C ARG A 217 15.18 -19.64 -1.83
N GLN A 218 13.98 -20.06 -1.47
CA GLN A 218 13.04 -19.31 -0.67
C GLN A 218 13.72 -18.75 0.58
N LYS A 219 13.68 -17.43 0.73
CA LYS A 219 13.75 -16.78 2.03
C LYS A 219 12.56 -15.87 2.15
N HIS A 220 11.65 -16.27 3.02
CA HIS A 220 10.68 -15.39 3.62
C HIS A 220 11.45 -14.29 4.34
N GLU A 221 11.36 -13.07 3.85
CA GLU A 221 11.70 -11.89 4.64
C GLU A 221 10.39 -11.25 5.07
N ASP A 222 10.13 -11.38 6.37
CA ASP A 222 9.05 -10.72 7.06
C ASP A 222 9.29 -9.20 7.04
N TYR A 223 8.45 -8.46 6.35
CA TYR A 223 8.47 -7.00 6.41
C TYR A 223 7.73 -6.53 7.65
N ILE A 224 8.48 -6.17 8.67
CA ILE A 224 7.97 -5.46 9.84
C ILE A 224 7.85 -3.99 9.48
N PHE A 225 6.63 -3.47 9.37
CA PHE A 225 6.38 -2.05 9.30
C PHE A 225 6.42 -1.46 10.71
N ILE A 226 7.54 -0.86 11.08
CA ILE A 226 7.65 0.00 12.26
C ILE A 226 7.16 1.38 11.84
N LYS A 227 6.11 1.86 12.50
CA LYS A 227 5.66 3.24 12.40
C LYS A 227 6.38 4.03 13.49
N GLU A 228 7.30 4.92 13.10
CA GLU A 228 7.72 6.05 13.92
C GLU A 228 6.64 7.14 13.92
#